data_fde918e59c38992fc337d69b8297bdde
#
_entry.id   fde918e59c38992fc337d69b8297bdde
#
_cell.length_a   1.000
_cell.length_b   1.000
_cell.length_c   1.000
_cell.angle_alpha   90.00
_cell.angle_beta   90.00
_cell.angle_gamma   90.00
#
_symmetry.space_group_name_H-M   'P 1'
#
loop_
_entity.id
_entity.type
_entity.pdbx_description
1 polymer ?
#
loop_
_entity_poly.entity_id
_entity_poly.type
_entity_poly.pdbx_seq_one_letter_code
_entity_poly.pdbx_strand_id
1 'polypeptide(L)'
;MNFEAIETAFELLLENVQTIENDLGTHAYDALIEQNSYYLGAEVANEVIIKNNEKLRALDLSKEEWRRAFQFLFIKLGQLEALQANHQFTPDAIGFIILYLLEGLTKDDQLDILEIGSGTGNLAETLLNNSQKTLNYMGMEVDDLLIDLSASIADVVNSSAVYIQEDAVRPHILKESDVIISDLPVGYYPNDEIASRFTVAATGEHTYAHHLLMEQSLKYLKKDGIAIL
;
A
#
# COMPACT_ATOMS: atom_id res chain seq x y z
N MET A 1 -13.50 -9.27 -15.72
CA MET A 1 -12.02 -9.20 -15.62
C MET A 1 -11.42 -9.69 -16.92
N ASN A 2 -10.64 -8.86 -17.61
CA ASN A 2 -9.98 -9.17 -18.88
C ASN A 2 -8.50 -9.49 -18.63
N PHE A 3 -8.17 -10.77 -18.57
CA PHE A 3 -6.79 -11.22 -18.27
C PHE A 3 -5.77 -10.84 -19.34
N GLU A 4 -6.16 -10.80 -20.62
CA GLU A 4 -5.29 -10.38 -21.72
C GLU A 4 -4.92 -8.89 -21.59
N ALA A 5 -5.88 -8.05 -21.21
CA ALA A 5 -5.63 -6.63 -20.96
C ALA A 5 -4.71 -6.42 -19.73
N ILE A 6 -4.90 -7.22 -18.66
CA ILE A 6 -4.03 -7.18 -17.46
C ILE A 6 -2.59 -7.57 -17.83
N GLU A 7 -2.41 -8.65 -18.59
CA GLU A 7 -1.09 -9.12 -19.04
C GLU A 7 -0.41 -8.07 -19.92
N THR A 8 -1.15 -7.50 -20.87
CA THR A 8 -0.65 -6.42 -21.73
C THR A 8 -0.24 -5.19 -20.90
N ALA A 9 -1.05 -4.79 -19.91
CA ALA A 9 -0.73 -3.66 -19.04
C ALA A 9 0.54 -3.94 -18.22
N PHE A 10 0.66 -5.13 -17.66
CA PHE A 10 1.85 -5.55 -16.92
C PHE A 10 3.11 -5.48 -17.81
N GLU A 11 3.05 -6.00 -19.03
CA GLU A 11 4.20 -5.97 -19.96
C GLU A 11 4.60 -4.54 -20.32
N LEU A 12 3.64 -3.67 -20.62
CA LEU A 12 3.89 -2.26 -20.92
C LEU A 12 4.48 -1.50 -19.73
N LEU A 13 3.97 -1.74 -18.53
CA LEU A 13 4.50 -1.16 -17.28
C LEU A 13 5.92 -1.64 -17.02
N LEU A 14 6.19 -2.93 -17.17
CA LEU A 14 7.52 -3.51 -16.96
C LEU A 14 8.54 -2.92 -17.94
N GLU A 15 8.20 -2.82 -19.23
CA GLU A 15 9.06 -2.20 -20.23
C GLU A 15 9.36 -0.74 -19.91
N ASN A 16 8.33 0.03 -19.49
CA ASN A 16 8.51 1.43 -19.12
C ASN A 16 9.40 1.58 -17.88
N VAL A 17 9.14 0.79 -16.82
CA VAL A 17 9.96 0.82 -15.60
C VAL A 17 11.42 0.52 -15.92
N GLN A 18 11.70 -0.56 -16.66
CA GLN A 18 13.07 -0.91 -17.05
C GLN A 18 13.74 0.17 -17.92
N THR A 19 12.97 0.83 -18.78
CA THR A 19 13.46 1.94 -19.60
C THR A 19 13.85 3.13 -18.72
N ILE A 20 13.00 3.49 -17.76
CA ILE A 20 13.24 4.60 -16.82
C ILE A 20 14.42 4.29 -15.91
N GLU A 21 14.53 3.07 -15.37
CA GLU A 21 15.68 2.65 -14.57
C GLU A 21 17.00 2.87 -15.33
N ASN A 22 17.04 2.48 -16.61
CA ASN A 22 18.23 2.66 -17.45
C ASN A 22 18.50 4.14 -17.76
N ASP A 23 17.47 4.92 -18.07
CA ASP A 23 17.61 6.32 -18.48
C ASP A 23 18.03 7.22 -17.30
N LEU A 24 17.48 6.95 -16.09
CA LEU A 24 17.70 7.77 -14.89
C LEU A 24 18.74 7.18 -13.93
N GLY A 25 19.11 5.91 -14.08
CA GLY A 25 20.01 5.21 -13.15
C GLY A 25 19.40 5.05 -11.74
N THR A 26 18.10 4.85 -11.66
CA THR A 26 17.34 4.74 -10.41
C THR A 26 16.90 3.30 -10.14
N HIS A 27 16.24 3.04 -9.01
CA HIS A 27 15.68 1.73 -8.65
C HIS A 27 14.25 1.55 -9.17
N ALA A 28 13.79 0.30 -9.23
CA ALA A 28 12.52 -0.07 -9.83
C ALA A 28 11.29 0.67 -9.24
N TYR A 29 11.24 0.90 -7.94
CA TYR A 29 10.11 1.60 -7.31
C TYR A 29 10.12 3.10 -7.63
N ASP A 30 11.29 3.75 -7.63
CA ASP A 30 11.41 5.14 -8.09
C ASP A 30 11.00 5.25 -9.56
N ALA A 31 11.47 4.31 -10.39
CA ALA A 31 11.10 4.25 -11.81
C ALA A 31 9.59 4.04 -12.01
N LEU A 32 8.94 3.26 -11.14
CA LEU A 32 7.49 3.05 -11.18
C LEU A 32 6.71 4.31 -10.78
N ILE A 33 7.18 5.06 -9.78
CA ILE A 33 6.59 6.36 -9.41
C ILE A 33 6.67 7.34 -10.58
N GLU A 34 7.83 7.42 -11.23
CA GLU A 34 8.01 8.23 -12.44
C GLU A 34 7.11 7.77 -13.58
N GLN A 35 7.02 6.46 -13.84
CA GLN A 35 6.10 5.90 -14.84
C GLN A 35 4.65 6.31 -14.55
N ASN A 36 4.21 6.22 -13.31
CA ASN A 36 2.87 6.61 -12.91
C ASN A 36 2.63 8.12 -13.17
N SER A 37 3.61 8.98 -12.85
CA SER A 37 3.57 10.40 -13.18
C SER A 37 3.43 10.65 -14.68
N TYR A 38 4.19 9.96 -15.52
CA TYR A 38 4.11 10.07 -16.99
C TYR A 38 2.76 9.57 -17.52
N TYR A 39 2.23 8.49 -16.96
CA TYR A 39 0.88 8.02 -17.31
C TYR A 39 -0.19 9.05 -16.99
N LEU A 40 -0.05 9.77 -15.87
CA LEU A 40 -0.98 10.83 -15.42
C LEU A 40 -0.79 12.17 -16.14
N GLY A 41 0.24 12.31 -16.98
CA GLY A 41 0.41 13.46 -17.86
C GLY A 41 1.62 14.32 -17.59
N ALA A 42 2.56 13.91 -16.75
CA ALA A 42 3.84 14.57 -16.65
C ALA A 42 4.62 14.49 -17.98
N GLU A 43 5.49 15.48 -18.23
CA GLU A 43 6.28 15.55 -19.47
C GLU A 43 7.32 14.42 -19.51
N VAL A 44 7.39 13.73 -20.63
CA VAL A 44 8.39 12.68 -20.91
C VAL A 44 8.87 12.81 -22.35
N ALA A 45 10.16 12.70 -22.56
CA ALA A 45 10.77 12.81 -23.89
C ALA A 45 10.97 11.45 -24.59
N ASN A 46 10.93 10.34 -23.84
CA ASN A 46 11.20 9.00 -24.38
C ASN A 46 9.96 8.49 -25.16
N GLU A 47 10.16 8.28 -26.48
CA GLU A 47 9.10 7.87 -27.41
C GLU A 47 8.50 6.50 -27.08
N VAL A 48 9.27 5.58 -26.49
CA VAL A 48 8.78 4.26 -26.08
C VAL A 48 7.76 4.43 -24.96
N ILE A 49 8.09 5.22 -23.93
CA ILE A 49 7.23 5.47 -22.79
C ILE A 49 5.94 6.18 -23.24
N ILE A 50 6.05 7.19 -24.10
CA ILE A 50 4.89 7.89 -24.67
C ILE A 50 3.94 6.91 -25.33
N LYS A 51 4.44 6.10 -26.27
CA LYS A 51 3.66 5.13 -27.03
C LYS A 51 3.04 4.04 -26.13
N ASN A 52 3.79 3.57 -25.13
CA ASN A 52 3.28 2.57 -24.21
C ASN A 52 2.18 3.14 -23.31
N ASN A 53 2.32 4.39 -22.85
CA ASN A 53 1.27 5.06 -22.07
C ASN A 53 0.01 5.35 -22.90
N GLU A 54 0.12 5.62 -24.20
CA GLU A 54 -1.04 5.68 -25.10
C GLU A 54 -1.77 4.34 -25.18
N LYS A 55 -1.03 3.24 -25.31
CA LYS A 55 -1.62 1.88 -25.30
C LYS A 55 -2.26 1.55 -23.96
N LEU A 56 -1.60 1.86 -22.83
CA LEU A 56 -2.14 1.64 -21.48
C LEU A 56 -3.50 2.36 -21.30
N ARG A 57 -3.61 3.62 -21.73
CA ARG A 57 -4.88 4.36 -21.68
C ARG A 57 -5.96 3.73 -22.56
N ALA A 58 -5.59 3.13 -23.69
CA ALA A 58 -6.53 2.49 -24.61
C ALA A 58 -7.07 1.14 -24.08
N LEU A 59 -6.44 0.54 -23.07
CA LEU A 59 -6.92 -0.73 -22.46
C LEU A 59 -8.20 -0.54 -21.63
N ASP A 60 -8.50 0.68 -21.17
CA ASP A 60 -9.68 1.03 -20.36
C ASP A 60 -9.87 0.06 -19.16
N LEU A 61 -8.82 -0.13 -18.38
CA LEU A 61 -8.79 -1.07 -17.28
C LEU A 61 -9.68 -0.59 -16.11
N SER A 62 -10.43 -1.51 -15.53
CA SER A 62 -11.08 -1.29 -14.25
C SER A 62 -10.04 -1.18 -13.10
N LYS A 63 -10.44 -0.62 -11.95
CA LYS A 63 -9.59 -0.48 -10.77
C LYS A 63 -8.95 -1.81 -10.35
N GLU A 64 -9.72 -2.89 -10.35
CA GLU A 64 -9.22 -4.22 -9.99
C GLU A 64 -8.28 -4.80 -11.04
N GLU A 65 -8.48 -4.50 -12.32
CA GLU A 65 -7.54 -4.90 -13.38
C GLU A 65 -6.21 -4.16 -13.27
N TRP A 66 -6.23 -2.85 -12.96
CA TRP A 66 -5.04 -2.08 -12.63
C TRP A 66 -4.30 -2.66 -11.42
N ARG A 67 -5.02 -2.92 -10.32
CA ARG A 67 -4.42 -3.52 -9.12
C ARG A 67 -3.72 -4.84 -9.46
N ARG A 68 -4.35 -5.69 -10.30
CA ARG A 68 -3.75 -6.95 -10.74
C ARG A 68 -2.50 -6.75 -11.60
N ALA A 69 -2.49 -5.77 -12.49
CA ALA A 69 -1.32 -5.45 -13.30
C ALA A 69 -0.15 -5.01 -12.40
N PHE A 70 -0.38 -4.13 -11.43
CA PHE A 70 0.62 -3.73 -10.44
C PHE A 70 1.09 -4.90 -9.58
N GLN A 71 0.21 -5.79 -9.16
CA GLN A 71 0.58 -6.99 -8.41
C GLN A 71 1.55 -7.88 -9.19
N PHE A 72 1.27 -8.14 -10.48
CA PHE A 72 2.20 -8.90 -11.33
C PHE A 72 3.54 -8.18 -11.49
N LEU A 73 3.51 -6.85 -11.59
CA LEU A 73 4.71 -6.04 -11.65
C LEU A 73 5.54 -6.18 -10.36
N PHE A 74 4.94 -6.06 -9.17
CA PHE A 74 5.63 -6.24 -7.89
C PHE A 74 6.27 -7.62 -7.76
N ILE A 75 5.54 -8.68 -8.13
CA ILE A 75 6.08 -10.05 -8.13
C ILE A 75 7.31 -10.13 -9.06
N LYS A 76 7.23 -9.51 -10.22
CA LYS A 76 8.32 -9.52 -11.19
C LYS A 76 9.53 -8.71 -10.72
N LEU A 77 9.31 -7.51 -10.20
CA LEU A 77 10.37 -6.66 -9.69
C LEU A 77 11.08 -7.31 -8.50
N GLY A 78 10.35 -7.93 -7.57
CA GLY A 78 10.93 -8.69 -6.45
C GLY A 78 11.73 -9.93 -6.86
N GLN A 79 11.58 -10.41 -8.11
CA GLN A 79 12.45 -11.46 -8.69
C GLN A 79 13.70 -10.90 -9.35
N LEU A 80 13.65 -9.67 -9.84
CA LEU A 80 14.74 -8.99 -10.54
C LEU A 80 15.70 -8.31 -9.59
N GLU A 81 15.19 -7.75 -8.50
CA GLU A 81 15.95 -7.01 -7.50
C GLU A 81 15.70 -7.57 -6.10
N ALA A 82 16.72 -7.48 -5.24
CA ALA A 82 16.59 -7.80 -3.83
C ALA A 82 15.88 -6.63 -3.11
N LEU A 83 14.57 -6.69 -3.01
CA LEU A 83 13.78 -5.73 -2.26
C LEU A 83 14.07 -5.85 -0.75
N GLN A 84 13.99 -4.73 -0.02
CA GLN A 84 14.02 -4.76 1.44
C GLN A 84 12.83 -5.56 1.98
N ALA A 85 12.99 -6.17 3.15
CA ALA A 85 11.97 -7.05 3.71
C ALA A 85 10.63 -6.33 3.97
N ASN A 86 10.69 -5.03 4.30
CA ASN A 86 9.53 -4.17 4.50
C ASN A 86 8.96 -3.55 3.20
N HIS A 87 9.60 -3.76 2.05
CA HIS A 87 9.13 -3.28 0.74
C HIS A 87 8.33 -4.34 -0.04
N GLN A 88 8.01 -5.45 0.59
CA GLN A 88 7.17 -6.48 -0.03
C GLN A 88 5.70 -6.05 0.04
N PHE A 89 4.92 -6.43 -0.97
CA PHE A 89 3.49 -6.18 -0.97
C PHE A 89 2.73 -7.25 -0.16
N THR A 90 1.62 -6.86 0.47
CA THR A 90 0.72 -7.79 1.14
C THR A 90 0.06 -8.73 0.12
N PRO A 91 0.21 -10.06 0.25
CA PRO A 91 -0.39 -11.01 -0.68
C PRO A 91 -1.92 -10.97 -0.70
N ASP A 92 -2.53 -11.23 -1.85
CA ASP A 92 -3.98 -11.29 -2.04
C ASP A 92 -4.69 -12.22 -1.04
N ALA A 93 -4.08 -13.35 -0.69
CA ALA A 93 -4.67 -14.28 0.26
C ALA A 93 -4.92 -13.61 1.62
N ILE A 94 -4.01 -12.78 2.10
CA ILE A 94 -4.18 -12.00 3.33
C ILE A 94 -5.28 -10.95 3.12
N GLY A 95 -5.22 -10.20 2.02
CA GLY A 95 -6.23 -9.18 1.70
C GLY A 95 -7.66 -9.75 1.67
N PHE A 96 -7.87 -10.89 1.04
CA PHE A 96 -9.20 -11.52 0.98
C PHE A 96 -9.64 -12.14 2.32
N ILE A 97 -8.72 -12.61 3.16
CA ILE A 97 -9.06 -13.03 4.54
C ILE A 97 -9.50 -11.81 5.35
N ILE A 98 -8.78 -10.70 5.27
CA ILE A 98 -9.15 -9.46 5.95
C ILE A 98 -10.52 -8.96 5.45
N LEU A 99 -10.75 -8.96 4.14
CA LEU A 99 -12.05 -8.60 3.55
C LEU A 99 -13.19 -9.47 4.11
N TYR A 100 -13.00 -10.78 4.17
CA TYR A 100 -13.98 -11.71 4.73
C TYR A 100 -14.28 -11.40 6.20
N LEU A 101 -13.24 -11.13 7.00
CA LEU A 101 -13.41 -10.76 8.42
C LEU A 101 -14.11 -9.41 8.55
N LEU A 102 -13.72 -8.41 7.77
CA LEU A 102 -14.31 -7.09 7.75
C LEU A 102 -15.81 -7.16 7.46
N GLU A 103 -16.21 -7.87 6.41
CA GLU A 103 -17.62 -8.00 6.03
C GLU A 103 -18.44 -8.84 7.04
N GLY A 104 -17.83 -9.85 7.63
CA GLY A 104 -18.48 -10.73 8.59
C GLY A 104 -18.62 -10.17 9.99
N LEU A 105 -17.68 -9.33 10.43
CA LEU A 105 -17.61 -8.81 11.80
C LEU A 105 -18.23 -7.41 11.96
N THR A 106 -18.36 -6.64 10.88
CA THR A 106 -18.92 -5.28 10.92
C THR A 106 -20.37 -5.26 10.42
N LYS A 107 -21.20 -4.44 11.04
CA LYS A 107 -22.64 -4.31 10.70
C LYS A 107 -22.94 -3.11 9.80
N ASP A 108 -22.15 -2.06 9.91
CA ASP A 108 -22.37 -0.81 9.19
C ASP A 108 -21.94 -0.94 7.72
N ASP A 109 -22.66 -0.28 6.82
CA ASP A 109 -22.37 -0.27 5.39
C ASP A 109 -21.29 0.75 5.01
N GLN A 110 -20.97 1.66 5.93
CA GLN A 110 -19.89 2.64 5.77
C GLN A 110 -18.95 2.52 6.97
N LEU A 111 -17.66 2.36 6.69
CA LEU A 111 -16.62 2.15 7.69
C LEU A 111 -15.46 3.13 7.52
N ASP A 112 -14.99 3.70 8.62
CA ASP A 112 -13.71 4.40 8.69
C ASP A 112 -12.61 3.34 8.97
N ILE A 113 -11.65 3.21 8.06
CA ILE A 113 -10.56 2.25 8.13
C ILE A 113 -9.24 3.01 8.35
N LEU A 114 -8.43 2.55 9.29
CA LEU A 114 -7.03 2.95 9.43
C LEU A 114 -6.14 1.71 9.22
N GLU A 115 -5.32 1.74 8.18
CA GLU A 115 -4.25 0.75 7.96
C GLU A 115 -2.95 1.30 8.53
N ILE A 116 -2.29 0.51 9.39
CA ILE A 116 -1.00 0.83 9.99
C ILE A 116 0.08 0.01 9.25
N GLY A 117 1.06 0.69 8.67
CA GLY A 117 2.07 0.08 7.82
C GLY A 117 1.47 -0.28 6.46
N SER A 118 0.96 0.72 5.73
CA SER A 118 0.23 0.48 4.47
C SER A 118 1.12 0.01 3.31
N GLY A 119 2.44 0.10 3.45
CA GLY A 119 3.39 -0.42 2.49
C GLY A 119 3.13 0.08 1.06
N THR A 120 3.05 -0.84 0.12
CA THR A 120 2.80 -0.55 -1.31
C THR A 120 1.36 -0.16 -1.65
N GLY A 121 0.43 -0.17 -0.67
CA GLY A 121 -0.99 0.09 -0.88
C GLY A 121 -1.80 -1.08 -1.47
N ASN A 122 -1.19 -2.24 -1.72
CA ASN A 122 -1.90 -3.37 -2.33
C ASN A 122 -3.06 -3.89 -1.47
N LEU A 123 -2.93 -3.86 -0.14
CA LEU A 123 -4.02 -4.25 0.76
C LEU A 123 -5.19 -3.26 0.66
N ALA A 124 -4.91 -1.96 0.71
CA ALA A 124 -5.92 -0.91 0.55
C ALA A 124 -6.72 -1.10 -0.74
N GLU A 125 -6.04 -1.25 -1.88
CA GLU A 125 -6.67 -1.44 -3.17
C GLU A 125 -7.44 -2.77 -3.26
N THR A 126 -6.96 -3.83 -2.60
CA THR A 126 -7.69 -5.10 -2.52
C THR A 126 -9.03 -4.93 -1.81
N LEU A 127 -9.05 -4.22 -0.68
CA LEU A 127 -10.27 -4.01 0.11
C LEU A 127 -11.23 -3.04 -0.59
N LEU A 128 -10.73 -1.90 -1.08
CA LEU A 128 -11.54 -0.88 -1.75
C LEU A 128 -12.22 -1.38 -3.03
N ASN A 129 -11.53 -2.23 -3.79
CA ASN A 129 -12.06 -2.72 -5.07
C ASN A 129 -13.02 -3.91 -4.92
N ASN A 130 -12.98 -4.63 -3.79
CA ASN A 130 -13.71 -5.87 -3.63
C ASN A 130 -14.75 -5.85 -2.49
N SER A 131 -14.76 -4.83 -1.61
CA SER A 131 -15.75 -4.70 -0.55
C SER A 131 -17.13 -4.37 -1.07
N GLN A 132 -18.16 -4.95 -0.42
CA GLN A 132 -19.56 -4.55 -0.60
C GLN A 132 -19.91 -3.26 0.16
N LYS A 133 -19.04 -2.83 1.08
CA LYS A 133 -19.22 -1.67 1.94
C LYS A 133 -18.50 -0.45 1.38
N THR A 134 -18.93 0.74 1.79
CA THR A 134 -18.21 1.99 1.54
C THR A 134 -17.10 2.15 2.56
N LEU A 135 -15.85 2.16 2.11
CA LEU A 135 -14.69 2.29 2.97
C LEU A 135 -14.08 3.70 2.85
N ASN A 136 -14.03 4.43 3.96
CA ASN A 136 -13.22 5.63 4.10
C ASN A 136 -11.82 5.17 4.56
N TYR A 137 -10.90 5.02 3.63
CA TYR A 137 -9.63 4.37 3.88
C TYR A 137 -8.49 5.35 4.08
N MET A 138 -7.76 5.20 5.18
CA MET A 138 -6.51 5.92 5.46
C MET A 138 -5.40 4.91 5.72
N GLY A 139 -4.32 5.01 4.95
CA GLY A 139 -3.07 4.27 5.15
C GLY A 139 -2.02 5.15 5.82
N MET A 140 -1.33 4.61 6.83
CA MET A 140 -0.21 5.26 7.49
C MET A 140 1.06 4.43 7.22
N GLU A 141 2.11 5.08 6.70
CA GLU A 141 3.39 4.46 6.39
C GLU A 141 4.54 5.37 6.79
N VAL A 142 5.62 4.81 7.30
CA VAL A 142 6.79 5.58 7.76
C VAL A 142 7.83 5.75 6.65
N ASP A 143 7.90 4.81 5.73
CA ASP A 143 8.87 4.80 4.63
C ASP A 143 8.42 5.78 3.52
N ASP A 144 9.27 6.74 3.19
CA ASP A 144 8.99 7.79 2.20
C ASP A 144 8.79 7.23 0.80
N LEU A 145 9.59 6.25 0.40
CA LEU A 145 9.46 5.60 -0.91
C LEU A 145 8.13 4.85 -1.04
N LEU A 146 7.73 4.11 0.01
CA LEU A 146 6.49 3.36 -0.03
C LEU A 146 5.25 4.26 -0.01
N ILE A 147 5.30 5.40 0.70
CA ILE A 147 4.20 6.35 0.71
C ILE A 147 4.01 6.99 -0.67
N ASP A 148 5.10 7.41 -1.31
CA ASP A 148 5.07 7.99 -2.65
C ASP A 148 4.59 6.95 -3.68
N LEU A 149 5.05 5.71 -3.56
CA LEU A 149 4.63 4.61 -4.41
C LEU A 149 3.14 4.32 -4.28
N SER A 150 2.64 4.14 -3.06
CA SER A 150 1.22 3.84 -2.81
C SER A 150 0.30 4.98 -3.26
N ALA A 151 0.70 6.23 -3.03
CA ALA A 151 -0.03 7.41 -3.51
C ALA A 151 -0.06 7.47 -5.04
N SER A 152 1.07 7.25 -5.70
CA SER A 152 1.15 7.25 -7.17
C SER A 152 0.29 6.15 -7.81
N ILE A 153 0.23 4.97 -7.20
CA ILE A 153 -0.64 3.87 -7.65
C ILE A 153 -2.10 4.23 -7.43
N ALA A 154 -2.46 4.78 -6.26
CA ALA A 154 -3.82 5.22 -5.97
C ALA A 154 -4.32 6.25 -7.00
N ASP A 155 -3.46 7.17 -7.42
CA ASP A 155 -3.78 8.16 -8.46
C ASP A 155 -4.05 7.49 -9.82
N VAL A 156 -3.22 6.53 -10.24
CA VAL A 156 -3.44 5.78 -11.50
C VAL A 156 -4.73 4.97 -11.46
N VAL A 157 -5.02 4.30 -10.34
CA VAL A 157 -6.23 3.49 -10.13
C VAL A 157 -7.46 4.37 -9.92
N ASN A 158 -7.29 5.68 -9.69
CA ASN A 158 -8.33 6.60 -9.23
C ASN A 158 -9.00 6.07 -7.94
N SER A 159 -8.17 5.69 -6.97
CA SER A 159 -8.57 5.18 -5.66
C SER A 159 -9.09 6.29 -4.76
N SER A 160 -9.85 5.91 -3.75
CA SER A 160 -10.27 6.81 -2.65
C SER A 160 -9.40 6.69 -1.41
N ALA A 161 -8.35 5.85 -1.44
CA ALA A 161 -7.40 5.75 -0.34
C ALA A 161 -6.66 7.07 -0.13
N VAL A 162 -6.45 7.42 1.14
CA VAL A 162 -5.62 8.55 1.55
C VAL A 162 -4.43 8.01 2.31
N TYR A 163 -3.23 8.44 1.93
CA TYR A 163 -2.00 7.99 2.59
C TYR A 163 -1.35 9.15 3.36
N ILE A 164 -0.83 8.85 4.55
CA ILE A 164 -0.08 9.80 5.38
C ILE A 164 1.27 9.20 5.76
N GLN A 165 2.33 10.01 5.62
CA GLN A 165 3.67 9.62 6.01
C GLN A 165 3.90 9.94 7.48
N GLU A 166 3.77 8.92 8.34
CA GLU A 166 3.93 9.08 9.78
C GLU A 166 4.39 7.77 10.45
N ASP A 167 5.13 7.90 11.54
CA ASP A 167 5.49 6.79 12.41
C ASP A 167 4.31 6.43 13.33
N ALA A 168 3.61 5.35 13.02
CA ALA A 168 2.41 4.92 13.74
C ALA A 168 2.64 4.56 15.22
N VAL A 169 3.87 4.35 15.66
CA VAL A 169 4.21 4.17 17.09
C VAL A 169 4.08 5.50 17.85
N ARG A 170 4.28 6.63 17.19
CA ARG A 170 4.14 7.95 17.80
C ARG A 170 2.67 8.34 17.96
N PRO A 171 2.35 9.18 18.96
CA PRO A 171 0.98 9.67 19.13
C PRO A 171 0.62 10.69 18.04
N HIS A 172 -0.53 10.47 17.38
CA HIS A 172 -1.10 11.38 16.38
C HIS A 172 -2.49 11.84 16.80
N ILE A 173 -2.94 12.97 16.26
CA ILE A 173 -4.31 13.43 16.40
C ILE A 173 -5.09 12.95 15.19
N LEU A 174 -5.67 11.76 15.30
CA LEU A 174 -6.47 11.13 14.27
C LEU A 174 -7.92 10.96 14.74
N LYS A 175 -8.83 10.91 13.78
CA LYS A 175 -10.20 10.45 14.04
C LYS A 175 -10.16 8.96 14.39
N GLU A 176 -10.94 8.56 15.40
CA GLU A 176 -11.10 7.13 15.69
C GLU A 176 -11.76 6.40 14.51
N SER A 177 -11.29 5.19 14.26
CA SER A 177 -11.71 4.33 13.14
C SER A 177 -12.61 3.19 13.62
N ASP A 178 -13.49 2.72 12.75
CA ASP A 178 -14.33 1.54 12.99
C ASP A 178 -13.50 0.27 12.96
N VAL A 179 -12.52 0.25 12.06
CA VAL A 179 -11.61 -0.88 11.87
C VAL A 179 -10.17 -0.40 11.74
N ILE A 180 -9.29 -1.06 12.46
CA ILE A 180 -7.84 -0.91 12.28
C ILE A 180 -7.30 -2.19 11.68
N ILE A 181 -6.45 -2.05 10.67
CA ILE A 181 -5.85 -3.17 9.94
C ILE A 181 -4.32 -2.99 9.95
N SER A 182 -3.58 -4.08 10.07
CA SER A 182 -2.14 -4.07 9.85
C SER A 182 -1.65 -5.47 9.47
N ASP A 183 -0.85 -5.53 8.40
CA ASP A 183 0.10 -6.63 8.17
C ASP A 183 1.39 -6.25 8.91
N LEU A 184 1.45 -6.63 10.19
CA LEU A 184 2.40 -6.07 11.15
C LEU A 184 3.87 -6.31 10.75
N PRO A 185 4.72 -5.26 10.73
CA PRO A 185 6.12 -5.39 10.42
C PRO A 185 6.87 -6.20 11.50
N VAL A 186 7.79 -7.05 11.07
CA VAL A 186 8.66 -7.82 11.97
C VAL A 186 10.00 -7.10 12.12
N GLY A 187 10.31 -6.69 13.35
CA GLY A 187 11.58 -6.03 13.66
C GLY A 187 11.53 -5.28 14.97
N TYR A 188 12.71 -4.84 15.44
CA TYR A 188 12.82 -4.00 16.63
C TYR A 188 12.52 -2.54 16.27
N TYR A 189 11.80 -1.84 17.15
CA TYR A 189 11.61 -0.41 17.02
C TYR A 189 12.92 0.32 17.36
N PRO A 190 13.38 1.26 16.51
CA PRO A 190 14.73 1.80 16.61
C PRO A 190 14.94 2.79 17.77
N ASN A 191 13.86 3.23 18.45
CA ASN A 191 13.95 4.24 19.50
C ASN A 191 13.44 3.69 20.85
N ASP A 192 14.38 3.23 21.69
CA ASP A 192 14.07 2.63 23.00
C ASP A 192 13.43 3.65 23.97
N GLU A 193 13.73 4.96 23.86
CA GLU A 193 13.10 5.98 24.71
C GLU A 193 11.60 6.08 24.43
N ILE A 194 11.21 6.05 23.14
CA ILE A 194 9.79 6.05 22.77
C ILE A 194 9.16 4.72 23.16
N ALA A 195 9.81 3.60 22.86
CA ALA A 195 9.32 2.26 23.22
C ALA A 195 9.04 2.12 24.71
N SER A 196 9.90 2.68 25.57
CA SER A 196 9.74 2.60 27.04
C SER A 196 8.47 3.25 27.60
N ARG A 197 7.76 4.05 26.79
CA ARG A 197 6.49 4.69 27.16
C ARG A 197 5.28 3.77 27.04
N PHE A 198 5.47 2.60 26.45
CA PHE A 198 4.41 1.61 26.23
C PHE A 198 4.38 0.57 27.34
N THR A 199 3.18 0.05 27.63
CA THR A 199 2.99 -0.99 28.65
C THR A 199 3.65 -2.31 28.22
N VAL A 200 3.66 -2.58 26.91
CA VAL A 200 4.24 -3.78 26.31
C VAL A 200 5.76 -3.69 26.09
N ALA A 201 6.40 -2.60 26.51
CA ALA A 201 7.84 -2.43 26.34
C ALA A 201 8.64 -3.54 27.03
N ALA A 202 9.62 -4.09 26.34
CA ALA A 202 10.53 -5.10 26.92
C ALA A 202 11.44 -4.47 27.98
N THR A 203 11.64 -5.19 29.09
CA THR A 203 12.48 -4.71 30.19
C THR A 203 13.94 -5.06 29.92
N GLY A 204 14.76 -4.04 29.58
CA GLY A 204 16.20 -4.19 29.36
C GLY A 204 16.63 -4.74 28.01
N GLU A 205 15.73 -4.85 27.07
CA GLU A 205 15.96 -5.28 25.69
C GLU A 205 15.19 -4.39 24.70
N HIS A 206 15.59 -4.41 23.42
CA HIS A 206 14.86 -3.72 22.36
C HIS A 206 13.45 -4.30 22.21
N THR A 207 12.47 -3.43 22.10
CA THR A 207 11.06 -3.83 21.93
C THR A 207 10.73 -4.02 20.46
N TYR A 208 10.03 -5.09 20.14
CA TYR A 208 9.51 -5.33 18.79
C TYR A 208 8.47 -4.29 18.39
N ALA A 209 8.58 -3.77 17.16
CA ALA A 209 7.69 -2.73 16.65
C ALA A 209 6.22 -3.16 16.65
N HIS A 210 5.92 -4.41 16.27
CA HIS A 210 4.54 -4.91 16.24
C HIS A 210 3.84 -4.89 17.60
N HIS A 211 4.56 -5.11 18.72
CA HIS A 211 3.96 -4.98 20.05
C HIS A 211 3.51 -3.54 20.34
N LEU A 212 4.37 -2.56 19.97
CA LEU A 212 4.06 -1.13 20.15
C LEU A 212 2.89 -0.70 19.26
N LEU A 213 2.87 -1.17 18.00
CA LEU A 213 1.80 -0.88 17.04
C LEU A 213 0.46 -1.46 17.50
N MET A 214 0.46 -2.68 18.05
CA MET A 214 -0.75 -3.28 18.63
C MET A 214 -1.30 -2.44 19.80
N GLU A 215 -0.46 -2.00 20.74
CA GLU A 215 -0.90 -1.14 21.85
C GLU A 215 -1.34 0.24 21.34
N GLN A 216 -0.61 0.83 20.38
CA GLN A 216 -0.93 2.15 19.84
C GLN A 216 -2.23 2.13 19.04
N SER A 217 -2.50 1.07 18.28
CA SER A 217 -3.71 0.94 17.48
C SER A 217 -4.99 1.07 18.30
N LEU A 218 -4.98 0.54 19.53
CA LEU A 218 -6.15 0.63 20.42
C LEU A 218 -6.57 2.07 20.75
N LYS A 219 -5.65 3.04 20.62
CA LYS A 219 -5.94 4.47 20.88
C LYS A 219 -6.69 5.14 19.73
N TYR A 220 -6.68 4.54 18.57
CA TYR A 220 -7.36 5.05 17.36
C TYR A 220 -8.62 4.26 17.02
N LEU A 221 -8.97 3.28 17.85
CA LEU A 221 -10.14 2.43 17.63
C LEU A 221 -11.35 3.01 18.35
N LYS A 222 -12.47 3.14 17.64
CA LYS A 222 -13.77 3.50 18.24
C LYS A 222 -14.17 2.48 19.30
N LYS A 223 -15.02 2.90 20.24
CA LYS A 223 -15.67 1.96 21.14
C LYS A 223 -16.46 0.95 20.30
N ASP A 224 -16.27 -0.33 20.59
CA ASP A 224 -16.84 -1.46 19.85
C ASP A 224 -16.27 -1.63 18.42
N GLY A 225 -15.17 -0.94 18.08
CA GLY A 225 -14.42 -1.13 16.85
C GLY A 225 -13.60 -2.42 16.84
N ILE A 226 -13.05 -2.78 15.68
CA ILE A 226 -12.36 -4.06 15.44
C ILE A 226 -10.93 -3.79 14.98
N ALA A 227 -9.96 -4.50 15.55
CA ALA A 227 -8.59 -4.55 15.06
C ALA A 227 -8.32 -5.92 14.42
N ILE A 228 -7.78 -5.92 13.21
CA ILE A 228 -7.35 -7.10 12.45
C ILE A 228 -5.84 -6.93 12.22
N LEU A 229 -5.03 -7.66 13.03
CA LEU A 229 -3.58 -7.48 13.14
C LEU A 229 -2.85 -8.82 12.95
#